data_344fc64c68281a14859f198689ad5c74
#
_entry.id   344fc64c68281a14859f198689ad5c74
#
_cell.length_a   1.000
_cell.length_b   1.000
_cell.length_c   1.000
_cell.angle_alpha   90.00
_cell.angle_beta   90.00
_cell.angle_gamma   90.00
#
_symmetry.space_group_name_H-M   'P 1'
#
loop_
_entity.id
_entity.type
_entity.pdbx_description
1 polymer ?
#
loop_
_entity_poly.entity_id
_entity_poly.type
_entity_poly.pdbx_seq_one_letter_code
_entity_poly.pdbx_strand_id
1 'polypeptide(L)'
;MNRTDLWDDGWSFRKTALGVAYEEALAGEFTAVDIPHDWLIYDTNNLYESSTGWYRKSFTLTKKQLGKKLIVRFGAVYMDSTVFVNGSKVCEWKYGYSTFDADITEYVREGQNEMVVRAVYQEPNTRWYSGAGIIRDVYFSSLEPVHIVPDGTYIRVRKNEDGTWKVKCTVELENSGKDVPCEDVKVGFDLKHGGSSAFTFGRISPQGGGMFAAGSRENAELVLEVDKPLIWDIDEPNLYECSVMVSVGDDTVHEENQKIGFCTKEYSPEKGFILNGRKVRINGVCEHHDNGCLGAAFNVNAFRRKLDKLRKMGVNAIRTSHNMPAKEVLELADELGFLVDCEAFDMWELPKTEFDYARFFVDWAERDVASWVRRDRNHVSVIMWSIGNEIYDTHRDEHGQEITRRLVAYVKANDPEGNAPATIGSNYMPWENAQKCADIVKLAGDNYAEKYYEEHHKAHPDWVIYGSETASTL
;
A
#
# COMPACT_ATOMS: atom_id res chain seq x y z
N MET A 1 -13.95 -14.20 17.68
CA MET A 1 -13.10 -14.23 16.48
C MET A 1 -13.37 -12.97 15.68
N ASN A 2 -12.35 -12.36 15.13
CA ASN A 2 -12.44 -11.21 14.26
C ASN A 2 -13.17 -11.55 12.97
N ARG A 3 -13.80 -10.55 12.38
CA ARG A 3 -14.47 -10.67 11.10
C ARG A 3 -14.17 -9.43 10.27
N THR A 4 -13.73 -9.65 9.04
CA THR A 4 -13.57 -8.62 8.03
C THR A 4 -14.41 -9.02 6.82
N ASP A 5 -15.30 -8.15 6.42
CA ASP A 5 -16.21 -8.33 5.29
C ASP A 5 -15.91 -7.30 4.20
N LEU A 6 -16.01 -7.73 2.94
CA LEU A 6 -16.09 -6.79 1.81
C LEU A 6 -17.39 -5.98 1.97
N TRP A 7 -17.28 -4.64 1.83
CA TRP A 7 -18.38 -3.75 2.18
C TRP A 7 -18.82 -2.83 1.04
N ASP A 8 -18.66 -3.28 -0.17
CA ASP A 8 -18.87 -2.54 -1.41
C ASP A 8 -20.35 -2.35 -1.78
N ASP A 9 -21.21 -3.25 -1.31
CA ASP A 9 -22.65 -3.21 -1.60
C ASP A 9 -23.39 -2.14 -0.81
N GLY A 10 -24.53 -1.69 -1.34
CA GLY A 10 -25.52 -0.84 -0.63
C GLY A 10 -25.06 0.59 -0.42
N TRP A 11 -24.18 1.10 -1.25
CA TRP A 11 -23.82 2.50 -1.31
C TRP A 11 -24.75 3.29 -2.22
N SER A 12 -24.90 4.56 -1.93
CA SER A 12 -25.54 5.53 -2.80
C SER A 12 -24.67 6.76 -2.94
N PHE A 13 -24.77 7.43 -4.06
CA PHE A 13 -23.90 8.52 -4.49
C PHE A 13 -24.69 9.75 -4.93
N ARG A 14 -24.14 10.92 -4.63
CA ARG A 14 -24.58 12.21 -5.16
C ARG A 14 -23.36 13.07 -5.52
N LYS A 15 -23.35 13.65 -6.73
CA LYS A 15 -22.39 14.68 -7.14
C LYS A 15 -22.97 16.06 -6.85
N THR A 16 -22.11 16.97 -6.35
CA THR A 16 -22.44 18.38 -6.14
C THR A 16 -21.33 19.28 -6.69
N ALA A 17 -21.61 20.56 -6.83
CA ALA A 17 -20.56 21.56 -7.03
C ALA A 17 -19.59 21.59 -5.81
N LEU A 18 -18.43 22.19 -6.00
CA LEU A 18 -17.48 22.45 -4.91
C LEU A 18 -18.12 23.37 -3.86
N GLY A 19 -17.76 23.15 -2.58
CA GLY A 19 -18.14 24.01 -1.46
C GLY A 19 -19.58 23.85 -0.95
N VAL A 20 -20.36 22.89 -1.49
CA VAL A 20 -21.69 22.57 -0.95
C VAL A 20 -21.54 22.02 0.48
N ALA A 21 -22.35 22.57 1.40
CA ALA A 21 -22.32 22.18 2.81
C ALA A 21 -22.87 20.76 3.03
N TYR A 22 -22.46 20.12 4.13
CA TYR A 22 -22.82 18.74 4.48
C TYR A 22 -24.35 18.54 4.49
N GLU A 23 -25.08 19.40 5.20
CA GLU A 23 -26.53 19.29 5.36
C GLU A 23 -27.27 19.47 4.01
N GLU A 24 -26.83 20.40 3.18
CA GLU A 24 -27.38 20.63 1.85
C GLU A 24 -27.11 19.44 0.91
N ALA A 25 -25.90 18.89 0.98
CA ALA A 25 -25.55 17.72 0.20
C ALA A 25 -26.43 16.51 0.57
N LEU A 26 -26.70 16.30 1.86
CA LEU A 26 -27.51 15.17 2.32
C LEU A 26 -29.02 15.34 2.10
N ALA A 27 -29.51 16.57 1.95
CA ALA A 27 -30.93 16.84 1.68
C ALA A 27 -31.38 16.46 0.26
N GLY A 28 -30.45 16.21 -0.67
CA GLY A 28 -30.79 15.88 -2.04
C GLY A 28 -30.93 14.38 -2.31
N GLU A 29 -31.23 14.07 -3.56
CA GLU A 29 -31.40 12.68 -4.01
C GLU A 29 -30.03 12.01 -4.19
N PHE A 30 -29.96 10.74 -3.79
CA PHE A 30 -28.82 9.85 -3.97
C PHE A 30 -29.22 8.68 -4.87
N THR A 31 -28.34 8.32 -5.79
CA THR A 31 -28.52 7.17 -6.69
C THR A 31 -27.69 5.99 -6.18
N ALA A 32 -28.22 4.78 -6.22
CA ALA A 32 -27.47 3.57 -5.86
C ALA A 32 -26.27 3.39 -6.79
N VAL A 33 -25.13 3.02 -6.21
CA VAL A 33 -23.89 2.74 -6.93
C VAL A 33 -23.19 1.51 -6.34
N ASP A 34 -22.42 0.84 -7.17
CA ASP A 34 -21.51 -0.20 -6.77
C ASP A 34 -20.09 0.39 -6.50
N ILE A 35 -19.38 -0.12 -5.52
CA ILE A 35 -17.99 0.22 -5.25
C ILE A 35 -17.13 -0.94 -5.80
N PRO A 36 -15.96 -0.67 -6.40
CA PRO A 36 -15.32 0.63 -6.68
C PRO A 36 -16.06 1.49 -7.72
N HIS A 37 -16.00 2.81 -7.51
CA HIS A 37 -16.80 3.77 -8.29
C HIS A 37 -15.97 4.99 -8.67
N ASP A 38 -16.07 5.37 -9.96
CA ASP A 38 -15.50 6.59 -10.53
C ASP A 38 -16.63 7.39 -11.18
N TRP A 39 -16.97 8.54 -10.60
CA TRP A 39 -18.13 9.29 -11.12
C TRP A 39 -17.86 10.11 -12.39
N LEU A 40 -16.58 10.32 -12.75
CA LEU A 40 -16.23 11.12 -13.92
C LEU A 40 -16.57 10.41 -15.23
N ILE A 41 -16.51 9.06 -15.26
CA ILE A 41 -16.76 8.29 -16.48
C ILE A 41 -18.23 8.32 -16.95
N TYR A 42 -19.16 8.80 -16.14
CA TYR A 42 -20.58 8.89 -16.50
C TYR A 42 -20.90 10.06 -17.44
N ASP A 43 -19.99 11.05 -17.53
CA ASP A 43 -20.04 12.09 -18.55
C ASP A 43 -18.74 12.12 -19.35
N THR A 44 -18.67 11.34 -20.42
CA THR A 44 -17.48 11.23 -21.26
C THR A 44 -17.12 12.50 -22.02
N ASN A 45 -18.03 13.50 -22.05
CA ASN A 45 -17.75 14.83 -22.62
C ASN A 45 -17.13 15.77 -21.58
N ASN A 46 -17.12 15.41 -20.30
CA ASN A 46 -16.63 16.23 -19.20
C ASN A 46 -15.91 15.42 -18.14
N LEU A 47 -14.89 14.64 -18.54
CA LEU A 47 -14.10 13.73 -17.68
C LEU A 47 -13.27 14.43 -16.59
N TYR A 48 -13.22 15.76 -16.61
CA TYR A 48 -12.37 16.57 -15.74
C TYR A 48 -13.15 17.65 -14.98
N GLU A 49 -14.42 17.40 -14.68
CA GLU A 49 -15.28 18.34 -13.97
C GLU A 49 -14.96 18.41 -12.47
N SER A 50 -14.43 19.56 -12.03
CA SER A 50 -14.23 19.82 -10.60
C SER A 50 -15.56 19.75 -9.85
N SER A 51 -15.64 18.85 -8.87
CA SER A 51 -16.89 18.53 -8.17
C SER A 51 -16.63 17.86 -6.82
N THR A 52 -17.66 17.74 -6.00
CA THR A 52 -17.62 16.98 -4.75
C THR A 52 -18.54 15.77 -4.86
N GLY A 53 -17.99 14.59 -4.61
CA GLY A 53 -18.74 13.34 -4.50
C GLY A 53 -19.12 13.06 -3.04
N TRP A 54 -20.37 12.67 -2.84
CA TRP A 54 -20.92 12.27 -1.55
C TRP A 54 -21.42 10.84 -1.65
N TYR A 55 -20.86 9.95 -0.84
CA TYR A 55 -21.29 8.56 -0.73
C TYR A 55 -22.02 8.38 0.58
N ARG A 56 -23.08 7.59 0.58
CA ARG A 56 -23.88 7.31 1.77
C ARG A 56 -24.18 5.82 1.86
N LYS A 57 -24.02 5.25 3.05
CA LYS A 57 -24.33 3.87 3.35
C LYS A 57 -25.01 3.76 4.70
N SER A 58 -26.18 3.11 4.73
CA SER A 58 -26.86 2.72 5.97
C SER A 58 -26.43 1.31 6.37
N PHE A 59 -26.21 1.08 7.67
CA PHE A 59 -25.84 -0.22 8.21
C PHE A 59 -26.38 -0.42 9.61
N THR A 60 -26.49 -1.68 10.02
CA THR A 60 -27.06 -2.06 11.34
C THR A 60 -26.04 -2.79 12.17
N LEU A 61 -25.89 -2.41 13.43
CA LEU A 61 -25.01 -3.06 14.39
C LEU A 61 -25.83 -3.72 15.52
N THR A 62 -25.34 -4.88 15.94
CA THR A 62 -25.85 -5.59 17.11
C THR A 62 -25.12 -5.14 18.38
N LYS A 63 -25.74 -5.32 19.55
CA LYS A 63 -25.10 -5.07 20.86
C LYS A 63 -23.75 -5.81 21.00
N LYS A 64 -23.62 -7.02 20.43
CA LYS A 64 -22.38 -7.81 20.47
C LYS A 64 -21.23 -7.12 19.72
N GLN A 65 -21.53 -6.45 18.61
CA GLN A 65 -20.52 -5.73 17.83
C GLN A 65 -20.04 -4.45 18.52
N LEU A 66 -20.88 -3.76 19.29
CA LEU A 66 -20.50 -2.56 20.03
C LEU A 66 -19.43 -2.81 21.13
N GLY A 67 -19.19 -4.04 21.52
CA GLY A 67 -18.11 -4.40 22.44
C GLY A 67 -16.77 -4.66 21.78
N LYS A 68 -16.65 -4.38 20.46
CA LYS A 68 -15.49 -4.65 19.66
C LYS A 68 -14.90 -3.37 19.07
N LYS A 69 -13.67 -3.43 18.60
CA LYS A 69 -13.07 -2.39 17.76
C LYS A 69 -13.69 -2.49 16.37
N LEU A 70 -14.23 -1.38 15.86
CA LEU A 70 -14.90 -1.33 14.54
C LEU A 70 -14.14 -0.41 13.61
N ILE A 71 -13.64 -0.98 12.52
CA ILE A 71 -12.82 -0.26 11.54
C ILE A 71 -13.45 -0.38 10.15
N VAL A 72 -13.55 0.73 9.44
CA VAL A 72 -13.82 0.72 8.00
C VAL A 72 -12.55 1.10 7.26
N ARG A 73 -12.03 0.15 6.48
CA ARG A 73 -10.85 0.34 5.65
C ARG A 73 -11.26 0.72 4.24
N PHE A 74 -10.73 1.84 3.76
CA PHE A 74 -10.87 2.29 2.38
C PHE A 74 -9.57 1.96 1.63
N GLY A 75 -9.67 1.20 0.54
CA GLY A 75 -8.52 0.90 -0.33
C GLY A 75 -7.97 2.16 -1.00
N ALA A 76 -8.83 3.06 -1.43
CA ALA A 76 -8.51 4.43 -1.84
C ALA A 76 -9.79 5.25 -2.07
N VAL A 77 -9.72 6.54 -1.74
CA VAL A 77 -10.76 7.54 -2.07
C VAL A 77 -10.08 8.73 -2.73
N TYR A 78 -10.34 8.96 -4.00
CA TYR A 78 -9.71 10.04 -4.76
C TYR A 78 -10.60 11.27 -4.80
N MET A 79 -10.20 12.39 -4.20
CA MET A 79 -9.19 12.65 -3.19
C MET A 79 -9.74 13.60 -2.12
N ASP A 80 -8.88 14.06 -1.19
CA ASP A 80 -9.26 14.99 -0.10
C ASP A 80 -10.57 14.56 0.57
N SER A 81 -10.55 13.33 1.06
CA SER A 81 -11.73 12.66 1.60
C SER A 81 -11.98 12.98 3.08
N THR A 82 -13.25 12.95 3.48
CA THR A 82 -13.68 13.05 4.87
C THR A 82 -14.76 12.00 5.13
N VAL A 83 -14.60 11.24 6.19
CA VAL A 83 -15.56 10.21 6.64
C VAL A 83 -16.36 10.72 7.82
N PHE A 84 -17.67 10.55 7.74
CA PHE A 84 -18.62 10.88 8.80
C PHE A 84 -19.42 9.62 9.19
N VAL A 85 -19.74 9.47 10.48
CA VAL A 85 -20.65 8.46 10.97
C VAL A 85 -21.68 9.13 11.87
N ASN A 86 -22.97 8.88 11.60
CA ASN A 86 -24.10 9.50 12.34
C ASN A 86 -23.97 11.04 12.47
N GLY A 87 -23.48 11.68 11.41
CA GLY A 87 -23.28 13.13 11.35
C GLY A 87 -21.99 13.67 11.99
N SER A 88 -21.23 12.83 12.68
CA SER A 88 -19.95 13.21 13.30
C SER A 88 -18.77 12.91 12.38
N LYS A 89 -17.84 13.86 12.22
CA LYS A 89 -16.58 13.63 11.48
C LYS A 89 -15.73 12.60 12.24
N VAL A 90 -15.36 11.52 11.57
CA VAL A 90 -14.50 10.46 12.12
C VAL A 90 -13.04 10.72 11.76
N CYS A 91 -12.74 10.86 10.47
CA CYS A 91 -11.39 11.10 9.99
C CYS A 91 -11.42 11.83 8.63
N GLU A 92 -10.24 12.21 8.18
CA GLU A 92 -10.00 12.69 6.82
C GLU A 92 -8.73 12.05 6.28
N TRP A 93 -8.62 11.97 4.94
CA TRP A 93 -7.42 11.53 4.25
C TRP A 93 -7.22 12.32 2.96
N LYS A 94 -5.99 12.73 2.67
CA LYS A 94 -5.73 13.69 1.59
C LYS A 94 -5.23 13.06 0.30
N TYR A 95 -4.36 12.03 0.39
CA TYR A 95 -3.83 11.39 -0.79
C TYR A 95 -4.80 10.37 -1.36
N GLY A 96 -5.16 10.54 -2.63
CA GLY A 96 -6.23 9.76 -3.27
C GLY A 96 -5.87 8.30 -3.56
N TYR A 97 -4.63 7.88 -3.37
CA TYR A 97 -4.14 6.52 -3.67
C TYR A 97 -3.72 5.73 -2.43
N SER A 98 -3.75 6.34 -1.26
CA SER A 98 -3.44 5.64 0.00
C SER A 98 -4.61 4.82 0.50
N THR A 99 -4.31 3.69 1.12
CA THR A 99 -5.25 2.96 1.97
C THR A 99 -5.33 3.66 3.34
N PHE A 100 -6.51 3.76 3.92
CA PHE A 100 -6.67 4.29 5.26
C PHE A 100 -7.81 3.63 6.03
N ASP A 101 -7.71 3.71 7.34
CA ASP A 101 -8.66 3.13 8.29
C ASP A 101 -9.44 4.21 9.02
N ALA A 102 -10.77 4.11 8.99
CA ALA A 102 -11.67 4.90 9.80
C ALA A 102 -12.09 4.07 11.03
N ASP A 103 -11.59 4.44 12.21
CA ASP A 103 -12.05 3.87 13.47
C ASP A 103 -13.40 4.48 13.85
N ILE A 104 -14.46 3.70 13.71
CA ILE A 104 -15.83 4.15 13.95
C ILE A 104 -16.36 3.73 15.31
N THR A 105 -15.56 3.11 16.16
CA THR A 105 -15.95 2.48 17.43
C THR A 105 -16.77 3.42 18.31
N GLU A 106 -16.32 4.68 18.49
CA GLU A 106 -16.97 5.67 19.37
C GLU A 106 -18.13 6.43 18.70
N TYR A 107 -18.37 6.21 17.41
CA TYR A 107 -19.33 6.97 16.61
C TYR A 107 -20.63 6.21 16.30
N VAL A 108 -20.69 4.94 16.66
CA VAL A 108 -21.80 4.03 16.34
C VAL A 108 -22.67 3.71 17.52
N ARG A 109 -23.87 3.24 17.24
CA ARG A 109 -24.88 2.80 18.22
C ARG A 109 -25.50 1.46 17.83
N GLU A 110 -26.19 0.81 18.76
CA GLU A 110 -27.01 -0.35 18.47
C GLU A 110 -28.14 0.01 17.50
N GLY A 111 -28.44 -0.87 16.57
CA GLY A 111 -29.42 -0.64 15.52
C GLY A 111 -28.83 0.11 14.34
N GLN A 112 -29.60 1.02 13.77
CA GLN A 112 -29.28 1.66 12.52
C GLN A 112 -28.25 2.79 12.67
N ASN A 113 -27.26 2.80 11.79
CA ASN A 113 -26.22 3.79 11.65
C ASN A 113 -26.10 4.23 10.19
N GLU A 114 -25.51 5.40 9.98
CA GLU A 114 -25.24 5.94 8.65
C GLU A 114 -23.77 6.36 8.55
N MET A 115 -23.15 6.00 7.46
CA MET A 115 -21.82 6.49 7.07
C MET A 115 -21.96 7.39 5.84
N VAL A 116 -21.23 8.51 5.86
CA VAL A 116 -21.08 9.41 4.72
C VAL A 116 -19.61 9.61 4.43
N VAL A 117 -19.23 9.51 3.16
CA VAL A 117 -17.89 9.83 2.68
C VAL A 117 -17.98 10.96 1.68
N ARG A 118 -17.26 12.05 1.96
CA ARG A 118 -17.08 13.17 1.03
C ARG A 118 -15.74 12.99 0.33
N ALA A 119 -15.70 13.14 -0.98
CA ALA A 119 -14.47 13.19 -1.78
C ALA A 119 -14.49 14.47 -2.63
N VAL A 120 -13.41 15.24 -2.61
CA VAL A 120 -13.30 16.52 -3.34
C VAL A 120 -12.37 16.35 -4.54
N TYR A 121 -12.90 16.54 -5.73
CA TYR A 121 -12.13 16.50 -6.96
C TYR A 121 -11.99 17.90 -7.55
N GLN A 122 -10.75 18.32 -7.81
CA GLN A 122 -10.41 19.60 -8.42
C GLN A 122 -9.40 19.40 -9.54
N GLU A 123 -9.60 20.03 -10.68
CA GLU A 123 -8.73 19.99 -11.85
C GLU A 123 -8.01 21.33 -12.07
N PRO A 124 -6.74 21.26 -12.55
CA PRO A 124 -5.89 20.09 -12.82
C PRO A 124 -5.20 19.55 -11.55
N ASN A 125 -5.20 18.22 -11.35
CA ASN A 125 -4.62 17.59 -10.15
C ASN A 125 -3.58 16.50 -10.44
N THR A 126 -3.48 16.03 -11.68
CA THR A 126 -2.47 15.09 -12.16
C THR A 126 -2.11 15.37 -13.61
N ARG A 127 -1.10 14.67 -14.14
CA ARG A 127 -0.73 14.68 -15.56
C ARG A 127 -1.35 13.52 -16.36
N TRP A 128 -2.21 12.74 -15.72
CA TRP A 128 -2.94 11.59 -16.27
C TRP A 128 -4.40 11.62 -15.81
N TYR A 129 -5.22 10.72 -16.30
CA TYR A 129 -6.58 10.53 -15.83
C TYR A 129 -6.58 9.93 -14.42
N SER A 130 -6.91 10.70 -13.41
CA SER A 130 -6.94 10.26 -12.01
C SER A 130 -8.21 9.52 -11.61
N GLY A 131 -9.32 9.80 -12.31
CA GLY A 131 -10.65 9.43 -11.82
C GLY A 131 -11.05 10.18 -10.56
N ALA A 132 -12.24 9.90 -10.04
CA ALA A 132 -12.71 10.47 -8.78
C ALA A 132 -13.74 9.56 -8.11
N GLY A 133 -13.57 9.28 -6.79
CA GLY A 133 -14.52 8.48 -6.05
C GLY A 133 -13.88 7.54 -5.03
N ILE A 134 -14.67 6.60 -4.54
CA ILE A 134 -14.19 5.43 -3.82
C ILE A 134 -13.71 4.43 -4.88
N ILE A 135 -12.44 4.57 -5.29
CA ILE A 135 -11.87 3.90 -6.47
C ILE A 135 -11.33 2.49 -6.21
N ARG A 136 -11.33 2.04 -4.97
CA ARG A 136 -10.93 0.69 -4.54
C ARG A 136 -11.89 0.16 -3.50
N ASP A 137 -11.82 -1.13 -3.24
CA ASP A 137 -12.71 -1.84 -2.32
C ASP A 137 -12.72 -1.23 -0.91
N VAL A 138 -13.85 -1.38 -0.24
CA VAL A 138 -14.06 -1.00 1.16
C VAL A 138 -14.29 -2.25 2.00
N TYR A 139 -13.66 -2.30 3.18
CA TYR A 139 -13.79 -3.43 4.10
C TYR A 139 -14.29 -2.95 5.46
N PHE A 140 -15.20 -3.72 6.06
CA PHE A 140 -15.66 -3.52 7.43
C PHE A 140 -15.08 -4.61 8.33
N SER A 141 -14.35 -4.20 9.38
CA SER A 141 -13.75 -5.10 10.36
C SER A 141 -14.37 -4.93 11.73
N SER A 142 -14.71 -6.05 12.36
CA SER A 142 -15.17 -6.14 13.75
C SER A 142 -14.15 -6.97 14.53
N LEU A 143 -13.27 -6.31 15.27
CA LEU A 143 -12.08 -6.87 15.90
C LEU A 143 -12.33 -7.10 17.40
N GLU A 144 -11.89 -8.26 17.90
CA GLU A 144 -11.88 -8.52 19.34
C GLU A 144 -10.94 -7.54 20.06
N PRO A 145 -11.11 -7.33 21.37
CA PRO A 145 -10.28 -6.36 22.10
C PRO A 145 -8.78 -6.58 21.92
N VAL A 146 -8.31 -7.82 21.97
CA VAL A 146 -6.92 -8.16 21.60
C VAL A 146 -6.90 -8.59 20.15
N HIS A 147 -6.19 -7.86 19.32
CA HIS A 147 -6.14 -8.09 17.86
C HIS A 147 -4.82 -7.65 17.25
N ILE A 148 -4.55 -8.12 16.04
CA ILE A 148 -3.45 -7.63 15.22
C ILE A 148 -3.84 -6.23 14.70
N VAL A 149 -2.94 -5.26 14.84
CA VAL A 149 -3.12 -3.92 14.27
C VAL A 149 -3.21 -4.04 12.74
N PRO A 150 -4.08 -3.29 12.06
CA PRO A 150 -4.10 -3.28 10.60
C PRO A 150 -2.69 -3.11 10.00
N ASP A 151 -2.30 -3.99 9.07
CA ASP A 151 -0.94 -4.10 8.50
C ASP A 151 0.17 -4.29 9.57
N GLY A 152 -0.18 -4.85 10.73
CA GLY A 152 0.71 -5.09 11.86
C GLY A 152 1.60 -6.32 11.71
N THR A 153 1.31 -7.20 10.76
CA THR A 153 2.14 -8.37 10.46
C THR A 153 3.27 -7.99 9.52
N TYR A 154 4.52 -8.23 9.95
CA TYR A 154 5.72 -8.01 9.14
C TYR A 154 6.52 -9.29 9.03
N ILE A 155 6.70 -9.79 7.81
CA ILE A 155 7.40 -11.04 7.53
C ILE A 155 8.67 -10.76 6.74
N ARG A 156 9.79 -11.25 7.26
CA ARG A 156 11.08 -11.19 6.58
C ARG A 156 11.60 -12.60 6.32
N VAL A 157 11.95 -12.86 5.07
CA VAL A 157 12.53 -14.12 4.60
C VAL A 157 13.99 -13.88 4.25
N ARG A 158 14.88 -14.68 4.81
CA ARG A 158 16.33 -14.59 4.53
C ARG A 158 16.93 -15.97 4.35
N LYS A 159 17.83 -16.10 3.39
CA LYS A 159 18.66 -17.30 3.22
C LYS A 159 19.89 -17.21 4.13
N ASN A 160 20.15 -18.28 4.89
CA ASN A 160 21.32 -18.42 5.74
C ASN A 160 22.52 -18.89 4.91
N GLU A 161 23.74 -18.74 5.46
CA GLU A 161 24.99 -19.16 4.80
C GLU A 161 25.05 -20.68 4.57
N ASP A 162 24.41 -21.47 5.44
CA ASP A 162 24.31 -22.94 5.32
C ASP A 162 23.27 -23.41 4.29
N GLY A 163 22.57 -22.49 3.66
CA GLY A 163 21.55 -22.76 2.64
C GLY A 163 20.13 -22.96 3.18
N THR A 164 19.95 -23.01 4.49
CA THR A 164 18.62 -22.96 5.10
C THR A 164 18.01 -21.57 4.98
N TRP A 165 16.73 -21.44 5.28
CA TRP A 165 16.02 -20.16 5.25
C TRP A 165 15.39 -19.84 6.59
N LYS A 166 15.53 -18.60 6.99
CA LYS A 166 14.92 -18.05 8.18
C LYS A 166 13.72 -17.19 7.80
N VAL A 167 12.55 -17.50 8.36
CA VAL A 167 11.34 -16.67 8.28
C VAL A 167 11.14 -16.04 9.65
N LYS A 168 11.26 -14.72 9.70
CA LYS A 168 10.97 -13.92 10.90
C LYS A 168 9.63 -13.23 10.70
N CYS A 169 8.70 -13.44 11.62
CA CYS A 169 7.39 -12.80 11.66
C CYS A 169 7.31 -11.93 12.91
N THR A 170 7.14 -10.63 12.73
CA THR A 170 6.85 -9.68 13.80
C THR A 170 5.39 -9.29 13.70
N VAL A 171 4.65 -9.40 14.81
CA VAL A 171 3.21 -9.14 14.87
C VAL A 171 2.96 -8.05 15.88
N GLU A 172 2.44 -6.90 15.43
CA GLU A 172 2.02 -5.80 16.29
C GLU A 172 0.58 -6.04 16.73
N LEU A 173 0.38 -6.12 18.05
CA LEU A 173 -0.91 -6.34 18.70
C LEU A 173 -1.39 -5.08 19.39
N GLU A 174 -2.71 -4.85 19.38
CA GLU A 174 -3.38 -3.83 20.18
C GLU A 174 -4.36 -4.51 21.17
N ASN A 175 -4.39 -4.00 22.41
CA ASN A 175 -5.45 -4.32 23.35
C ASN A 175 -6.36 -3.09 23.51
N SER A 176 -7.48 -3.06 22.80
CA SER A 176 -8.48 -1.98 22.89
C SER A 176 -9.51 -2.19 24.00
N GLY A 177 -9.37 -3.25 24.79
CA GLY A 177 -10.32 -3.64 25.84
C GLY A 177 -9.80 -3.40 27.26
N LYS A 178 -9.86 -4.46 28.07
CA LYS A 178 -9.38 -4.48 29.46
C LYS A 178 -8.00 -5.12 29.52
N ASP A 179 -7.29 -4.86 30.64
CA ASP A 179 -6.02 -5.54 30.94
C ASP A 179 -6.16 -7.06 30.85
N VAL A 180 -5.21 -7.70 30.15
CA VAL A 180 -5.14 -9.14 29.94
C VAL A 180 -3.77 -9.65 30.43
N PRO A 181 -3.69 -10.76 31.20
CA PRO A 181 -2.42 -11.37 31.52
C PRO A 181 -1.62 -11.72 30.23
N CYS A 182 -0.36 -11.32 30.15
CA CYS A 182 0.45 -11.58 28.97
C CYS A 182 0.67 -13.08 28.72
N GLU A 183 0.68 -13.87 29.75
CA GLU A 183 0.78 -15.34 29.70
C GLU A 183 -0.40 -15.98 28.97
N ASP A 184 -1.56 -15.31 28.94
CA ASP A 184 -2.76 -15.76 28.23
C ASP A 184 -2.74 -15.38 26.75
N VAL A 185 -1.90 -14.43 26.33
CA VAL A 185 -1.82 -14.00 24.92
C VAL A 185 -0.77 -14.83 24.19
N LYS A 186 -1.21 -15.62 23.24
CA LYS A 186 -0.37 -16.48 22.40
C LYS A 186 -0.49 -16.05 20.94
N VAL A 187 0.63 -16.05 20.22
CA VAL A 187 0.65 -15.79 18.77
C VAL A 187 1.22 -17.02 18.08
N GLY A 188 0.45 -17.61 17.18
CA GLY A 188 0.84 -18.73 16.33
C GLY A 188 1.19 -18.25 14.94
N PHE A 189 2.18 -18.87 14.32
CA PHE A 189 2.58 -18.66 12.94
C PHE A 189 2.67 -20.00 12.24
N ASP A 190 1.87 -20.18 11.21
CA ASP A 190 1.79 -21.40 10.40
C ASP A 190 2.12 -21.09 8.94
N LEU A 191 3.05 -21.86 8.38
CA LEU A 191 3.49 -21.74 7.01
C LEU A 191 3.20 -23.03 6.25
N LYS A 192 2.40 -22.95 5.19
CA LYS A 192 1.91 -24.12 4.41
C LYS A 192 2.26 -24.02 2.96
N HIS A 193 2.65 -25.16 2.38
CA HIS A 193 2.79 -25.33 0.94
C HIS A 193 2.59 -26.81 0.57
N GLY A 194 1.74 -27.09 -0.45
CA GLY A 194 1.57 -28.43 -1.00
C GLY A 194 1.21 -29.52 0.02
N GLY A 195 0.47 -29.18 1.09
CA GLY A 195 0.08 -30.11 2.16
C GLY A 195 1.12 -30.29 3.27
N SER A 196 2.32 -29.67 3.16
CA SER A 196 3.31 -29.56 4.25
C SER A 196 3.03 -28.31 5.07
N SER A 197 3.23 -28.39 6.39
CA SER A 197 3.09 -27.29 7.33
C SER A 197 4.28 -27.19 8.25
N ALA A 198 4.72 -25.95 8.54
CA ALA A 198 5.69 -25.63 9.57
C ALA A 198 5.09 -24.59 10.51
N PHE A 199 5.07 -24.89 11.80
CA PHE A 199 4.38 -24.10 12.82
C PHE A 199 5.32 -23.69 13.93
N THR A 200 5.17 -22.45 14.40
CA THR A 200 5.80 -21.97 15.63
C THR A 200 4.83 -21.10 16.41
N PHE A 201 5.11 -20.86 17.68
CA PHE A 201 4.37 -19.92 18.50
C PHE A 201 5.28 -19.03 19.32
N GLY A 202 4.81 -17.84 19.64
CA GLY A 202 5.46 -16.87 20.50
C GLY A 202 4.45 -16.26 21.47
N ARG A 203 4.97 -15.41 22.36
CA ARG A 203 4.18 -14.64 23.32
C ARG A 203 4.64 -13.19 23.26
N ILE A 204 3.76 -12.28 23.64
CA ILE A 204 4.15 -10.90 23.89
C ILE A 204 5.03 -10.83 25.14
N SER A 205 5.99 -9.91 25.12
CA SER A 205 6.90 -9.65 26.23
C SER A 205 6.86 -8.15 26.56
N PRO A 206 5.84 -7.68 27.30
CA PRO A 206 5.72 -6.27 27.61
C PRO A 206 6.86 -5.74 28.48
N GLN A 207 7.29 -4.53 28.22
CA GLN A 207 8.24 -3.86 29.08
C GLN A 207 7.58 -3.52 30.45
N GLY A 208 7.94 -4.27 31.48
CA GLY A 208 7.65 -3.90 32.88
C GLY A 208 6.51 -4.61 33.58
N GLY A 209 5.96 -5.70 33.06
CA GLY A 209 4.94 -6.44 33.82
C GLY A 209 4.23 -7.55 33.08
N GLY A 210 3.53 -8.43 33.83
CA GLY A 210 2.79 -9.57 33.31
C GLY A 210 1.41 -9.25 32.69
N MET A 211 1.09 -7.97 32.42
CA MET A 211 -0.21 -7.55 31.85
C MET A 211 -0.04 -6.83 30.53
N PHE A 212 -0.87 -7.21 29.55
CA PHE A 212 -1.10 -6.45 28.32
C PHE A 212 -2.18 -5.40 28.62
N ALA A 213 -1.72 -4.17 28.83
CA ALA A 213 -2.57 -3.10 29.34
C ALA A 213 -3.63 -2.66 28.31
N ALA A 214 -4.78 -2.23 28.79
CA ALA A 214 -5.80 -1.60 27.97
C ALA A 214 -5.26 -0.34 27.27
N GLY A 215 -5.56 -0.21 25.97
CA GLY A 215 -5.12 0.90 25.13
C GLY A 215 -3.63 0.84 24.73
N SER A 216 -2.91 -0.25 25.04
CA SER A 216 -1.50 -0.39 24.68
C SER A 216 -1.30 -1.26 23.43
N ARG A 217 -0.09 -1.17 22.85
CA ARG A 217 0.39 -2.00 21.76
C ARG A 217 1.65 -2.74 22.18
N GLU A 218 1.77 -3.98 21.74
CA GLU A 218 2.90 -4.85 22.01
C GLU A 218 3.28 -5.64 20.76
N ASN A 219 4.52 -6.10 20.68
CA ASN A 219 5.01 -6.92 19.58
C ASN A 219 5.26 -8.36 20.05
N ALA A 220 4.89 -9.31 19.19
CA ALA A 220 5.36 -10.68 19.25
C ALA A 220 6.31 -10.95 18.10
N GLU A 221 7.43 -11.64 18.39
CA GLU A 221 8.39 -12.06 17.38
C GLU A 221 8.42 -13.60 17.30
N LEU A 222 8.26 -14.12 16.10
CA LEU A 222 8.26 -15.54 15.80
C LEU A 222 9.31 -15.85 14.73
N VAL A 223 9.95 -16.99 14.85
CA VAL A 223 10.99 -17.42 13.92
C VAL A 223 10.75 -18.88 13.52
N LEU A 224 10.79 -19.11 12.21
CA LEU A 224 10.83 -20.45 11.62
C LEU A 224 12.09 -20.63 10.80
N GLU A 225 12.68 -21.81 10.86
CA GLU A 225 13.69 -22.27 9.92
C GLU A 225 13.07 -23.25 8.94
N VAL A 226 13.34 -23.02 7.65
CA VAL A 226 12.80 -23.84 6.55
C VAL A 226 13.98 -24.37 5.73
N ASP A 227 14.06 -25.69 5.61
CA ASP A 227 15.05 -26.35 4.76
C ASP A 227 14.52 -26.46 3.33
N LYS A 228 15.32 -25.98 2.37
CA LYS A 228 15.07 -26.12 0.91
C LYS A 228 13.65 -25.80 0.46
N PRO A 229 13.12 -24.60 0.77
CA PRO A 229 11.81 -24.21 0.25
C PRO A 229 11.81 -24.13 -1.27
N LEU A 230 10.64 -24.26 -1.88
CA LEU A 230 10.43 -23.90 -3.28
C LEU A 230 10.59 -22.40 -3.42
N ILE A 231 11.47 -22.02 -4.32
CA ILE A 231 11.84 -20.61 -4.50
C ILE A 231 10.82 -19.91 -5.40
N TRP A 232 10.45 -18.69 -5.03
CA TRP A 232 9.71 -17.79 -5.90
C TRP A 232 10.64 -17.20 -6.96
N ASP A 233 10.25 -17.29 -8.21
CA ASP A 233 10.93 -16.70 -9.36
C ASP A 233 9.89 -16.18 -10.35
N ILE A 234 10.31 -15.32 -11.30
CA ILE A 234 9.42 -14.78 -12.35
C ILE A 234 8.84 -15.85 -13.25
N ASP A 235 9.53 -16.97 -13.43
CA ASP A 235 9.12 -18.10 -14.25
C ASP A 235 8.37 -19.17 -13.45
N GLU A 236 8.67 -19.29 -12.16
CA GLU A 236 8.06 -20.22 -11.21
C GLU A 236 7.67 -19.51 -9.91
N PRO A 237 6.53 -18.81 -9.86
CA PRO A 237 6.12 -17.99 -8.73
C PRO A 237 5.55 -18.83 -7.57
N ASN A 238 6.40 -19.63 -6.94
CA ASN A 238 6.01 -20.48 -5.81
C ASN A 238 5.71 -19.63 -4.57
N LEU A 239 4.50 -19.72 -4.05
CA LEU A 239 4.02 -19.00 -2.86
C LEU A 239 3.62 -19.98 -1.76
N TYR A 240 3.86 -19.57 -0.53
CA TYR A 240 3.47 -20.26 0.69
C TYR A 240 2.29 -19.52 1.33
N GLU A 241 1.30 -20.27 1.78
CA GLU A 241 0.22 -19.75 2.61
C GLU A 241 0.74 -19.56 4.04
N CYS A 242 0.53 -18.38 4.58
CA CYS A 242 0.98 -17.96 5.90
C CYS A 242 -0.22 -17.54 6.73
N SER A 243 -0.42 -18.19 7.87
CA SER A 243 -1.47 -17.84 8.82
C SER A 243 -0.86 -17.34 10.13
N VAL A 244 -1.30 -16.18 10.59
CA VAL A 244 -0.97 -15.62 11.91
C VAL A 244 -2.22 -15.68 12.77
N MET A 245 -2.13 -16.36 13.92
CA MET A 245 -3.24 -16.58 14.84
C MET A 245 -2.94 -15.96 16.19
N VAL A 246 -3.90 -15.21 16.75
CA VAL A 246 -3.83 -14.68 18.11
C VAL A 246 -4.86 -15.36 18.96
N SER A 247 -4.44 -15.86 20.12
CA SER A 247 -5.33 -16.47 21.11
C SER A 247 -5.21 -15.77 22.46
N VAL A 248 -6.32 -15.68 23.19
CA VAL A 248 -6.38 -15.22 24.58
C VAL A 248 -6.95 -16.36 25.41
N GLY A 249 -6.16 -16.91 26.34
CA GLY A 249 -6.46 -18.18 26.96
C GLY A 249 -6.49 -19.30 25.92
N ASP A 250 -7.61 -20.00 25.83
CA ASP A 250 -7.83 -21.09 24.86
C ASP A 250 -8.61 -20.65 23.61
N ASP A 251 -9.07 -19.41 23.58
CA ASP A 251 -9.88 -18.89 22.47
C ASP A 251 -9.03 -18.21 21.42
N THR A 252 -9.11 -18.63 20.16
CA THR A 252 -8.56 -17.88 19.03
C THR A 252 -9.43 -16.66 18.76
N VAL A 253 -8.84 -15.48 18.90
CA VAL A 253 -9.53 -14.19 18.77
C VAL A 253 -9.28 -13.50 17.45
N HIS A 254 -8.10 -13.73 16.83
CA HIS A 254 -7.74 -13.16 15.53
C HIS A 254 -6.98 -14.17 14.66
N GLU A 255 -7.25 -14.14 13.37
CA GLU A 255 -6.49 -14.86 12.34
C GLU A 255 -6.35 -13.99 11.11
N GLU A 256 -5.12 -13.89 10.61
CA GLU A 256 -4.80 -13.26 9.33
C GLU A 256 -4.10 -14.26 8.42
N ASN A 257 -4.47 -14.22 7.14
CA ASN A 257 -3.89 -15.09 6.12
C ASN A 257 -3.26 -14.23 5.01
N GLN A 258 -2.03 -14.56 4.61
CA GLN A 258 -1.33 -13.93 3.50
C GLN A 258 -0.44 -14.93 2.78
N LYS A 259 0.07 -14.56 1.62
CA LYS A 259 1.04 -15.37 0.87
C LYS A 259 2.42 -14.75 0.96
N ILE A 260 3.46 -15.58 1.06
CA ILE A 260 4.86 -15.16 1.02
C ILE A 260 5.64 -16.01 0.04
N GLY A 261 6.75 -15.47 -0.49
CA GLY A 261 7.67 -16.18 -1.36
C GLY A 261 9.09 -16.19 -0.81
N PHE A 262 9.84 -17.20 -1.16
CA PHE A 262 11.26 -17.33 -0.81
C PHE A 262 12.11 -16.92 -2.00
N CYS A 263 12.83 -15.81 -1.92
CA CYS A 263 13.79 -15.40 -2.93
C CYS A 263 14.93 -14.57 -2.34
N THR A 264 16.04 -14.49 -3.05
CA THR A 264 17.11 -13.53 -2.79
C THR A 264 17.10 -12.45 -3.86
N LYS A 265 17.21 -11.19 -3.43
CA LYS A 265 17.27 -10.00 -4.30
C LYS A 265 18.58 -9.29 -4.03
N GLU A 266 19.36 -9.06 -5.09
CA GLU A 266 20.63 -8.34 -5.00
C GLU A 266 20.71 -7.27 -6.08
N TYR A 267 21.36 -6.15 -5.75
CA TYR A 267 21.53 -5.01 -6.63
C TYR A 267 23.01 -4.73 -6.77
N SER A 268 23.52 -4.78 -7.98
CA SER A 268 24.95 -4.60 -8.26
C SER A 268 25.14 -3.52 -9.31
N PRO A 269 26.02 -2.52 -9.07
CA PRO A 269 26.37 -1.53 -10.08
C PRO A 269 26.88 -2.18 -11.39
N GLU A 270 27.62 -3.28 -11.29
CA GLU A 270 28.23 -3.96 -12.44
C GLU A 270 27.27 -4.95 -13.12
N LYS A 271 26.44 -5.66 -12.32
CA LYS A 271 25.62 -6.78 -12.80
C LYS A 271 24.14 -6.43 -12.97
N GLY A 272 23.71 -5.30 -12.37
CA GLY A 272 22.30 -4.93 -12.30
C GLY A 272 21.51 -5.73 -11.27
N PHE A 273 20.25 -6.05 -11.56
CA PHE A 273 19.38 -6.82 -10.68
C PHE A 273 19.62 -8.33 -10.78
N ILE A 274 19.75 -8.97 -9.62
CA ILE A 274 20.02 -10.40 -9.48
C ILE A 274 18.91 -11.00 -8.61
N LEU A 275 18.19 -11.98 -9.16
CA LEU A 275 17.17 -12.75 -8.46
C LEU A 275 17.66 -14.20 -8.31
N ASN A 276 17.70 -14.69 -7.08
CA ASN A 276 18.13 -16.06 -6.77
C ASN A 276 19.52 -16.42 -7.35
N GLY A 277 20.47 -15.45 -7.30
CA GLY A 277 21.82 -15.61 -7.85
C GLY A 277 21.91 -15.52 -9.38
N ARG A 278 20.81 -15.30 -10.09
CA ARG A 278 20.73 -15.16 -11.55
C ARG A 278 20.49 -13.70 -11.94
N LYS A 279 21.29 -13.16 -12.85
CA LYS A 279 21.01 -11.84 -13.44
C LYS A 279 19.68 -11.89 -14.19
N VAL A 280 18.77 -10.99 -13.87
CA VAL A 280 17.47 -10.83 -14.51
C VAL A 280 17.45 -9.54 -15.32
N ARG A 281 17.12 -9.66 -16.60
CA ARG A 281 16.80 -8.48 -17.42
C ARG A 281 15.37 -8.06 -17.12
N ILE A 282 15.20 -6.86 -16.61
CA ILE A 282 13.88 -6.27 -16.35
C ILE A 282 13.32 -5.75 -17.67
N ASN A 283 12.27 -6.40 -18.17
CA ASN A 283 11.46 -5.94 -19.31
C ASN A 283 10.16 -5.41 -18.71
N GLY A 284 10.19 -4.14 -18.29
CA GLY A 284 9.09 -3.52 -17.55
C GLY A 284 8.22 -2.62 -18.42
N VAL A 285 7.03 -2.35 -17.92
CA VAL A 285 6.13 -1.31 -18.43
C VAL A 285 5.66 -0.41 -17.29
N CYS A 286 5.44 0.86 -17.60
CA CYS A 286 4.77 1.79 -16.70
C CYS A 286 3.26 1.58 -16.80
N GLU A 287 2.61 1.36 -15.66
CA GLU A 287 1.18 1.12 -15.54
C GLU A 287 0.52 2.22 -14.72
N HIS A 288 -0.32 3.01 -15.36
CA HIS A 288 -1.24 3.89 -14.65
C HIS A 288 -2.41 3.08 -14.07
N HIS A 289 -3.05 3.62 -13.04
CA HIS A 289 -4.08 2.91 -12.27
C HIS A 289 -5.43 2.78 -12.98
N ASP A 290 -5.64 3.42 -14.12
CA ASP A 290 -6.89 3.37 -14.88
C ASP A 290 -7.14 2.01 -15.54
N ASN A 291 -8.41 1.68 -15.69
CA ASN A 291 -8.89 0.41 -16.23
C ASN A 291 -9.78 0.64 -17.49
N GLY A 292 -9.39 1.58 -18.35
CA GLY A 292 -10.12 1.90 -19.59
C GLY A 292 -11.55 2.37 -19.32
N CYS A 293 -12.55 1.67 -19.83
CA CYS A 293 -13.96 2.07 -19.66
C CYS A 293 -14.48 2.03 -18.21
N LEU A 294 -13.73 1.46 -17.28
CA LEU A 294 -14.04 1.48 -15.85
C LEU A 294 -13.48 2.74 -15.16
N GLY A 295 -12.73 3.58 -15.89
CA GLY A 295 -12.03 4.71 -15.31
C GLY A 295 -11.01 4.26 -14.26
N ALA A 296 -11.00 4.92 -13.11
CA ALA A 296 -10.14 4.58 -11.97
C ALA A 296 -10.75 3.51 -11.04
N ALA A 297 -12.00 3.11 -11.25
CA ALA A 297 -12.62 2.04 -10.47
C ALA A 297 -11.84 0.74 -10.69
N PHE A 298 -11.14 0.30 -9.64
CA PHE A 298 -10.25 -0.86 -9.75
C PHE A 298 -11.04 -2.15 -9.88
N ASN A 299 -10.62 -3.01 -10.81
CA ASN A 299 -11.19 -4.32 -11.00
C ASN A 299 -10.08 -5.36 -11.17
N VAL A 300 -9.97 -6.28 -10.23
CA VAL A 300 -8.92 -7.31 -10.17
C VAL A 300 -8.87 -8.19 -11.42
N ASN A 301 -10.05 -8.54 -12.00
CA ASN A 301 -10.10 -9.39 -13.20
C ASN A 301 -9.65 -8.63 -14.45
N ALA A 302 -9.98 -7.33 -14.56
CA ALA A 302 -9.51 -6.48 -15.63
C ALA A 302 -7.98 -6.32 -15.57
N PHE A 303 -7.44 -6.14 -14.36
CA PHE A 303 -6.00 -6.02 -14.16
C PHE A 303 -5.27 -7.36 -14.41
N ARG A 304 -5.80 -8.49 -13.94
CA ARG A 304 -5.27 -9.84 -14.27
C ARG A 304 -5.20 -10.05 -15.78
N ARG A 305 -6.27 -9.71 -16.51
CA ARG A 305 -6.29 -9.79 -17.99
C ARG A 305 -5.21 -8.89 -18.63
N LYS A 306 -4.93 -7.71 -18.05
CA LYS A 306 -3.84 -6.82 -18.50
C LYS A 306 -2.49 -7.51 -18.31
N LEU A 307 -2.20 -8.04 -17.12
CA LEU A 307 -0.95 -8.75 -16.82
C LEU A 307 -0.76 -9.98 -17.71
N ASP A 308 -1.81 -10.77 -17.99
CA ASP A 308 -1.74 -11.91 -18.89
C ASP A 308 -1.35 -11.53 -20.33
N LYS A 309 -1.80 -10.36 -20.79
CA LYS A 309 -1.40 -9.83 -22.11
C LYS A 309 0.04 -9.34 -22.10
N LEU A 310 0.44 -8.61 -21.06
CA LEU A 310 1.81 -8.11 -20.89
C LEU A 310 2.81 -9.27 -20.84
N ARG A 311 2.49 -10.36 -20.13
CA ARG A 311 3.33 -11.57 -20.09
C ARG A 311 3.52 -12.19 -21.50
N LYS A 312 2.46 -12.26 -22.30
CA LYS A 312 2.54 -12.75 -23.70
C LYS A 312 3.43 -11.88 -24.59
N MET A 313 3.64 -10.62 -24.22
CA MET A 313 4.57 -9.68 -24.87
C MET A 313 6.00 -9.81 -24.35
N GLY A 314 6.26 -10.66 -23.34
CA GLY A 314 7.57 -10.83 -22.73
C GLY A 314 7.86 -9.85 -21.59
N VAL A 315 6.85 -9.15 -21.09
CA VAL A 315 6.96 -8.27 -19.92
C VAL A 315 7.04 -9.12 -18.66
N ASN A 316 7.99 -8.79 -17.78
CA ASN A 316 8.22 -9.45 -16.50
C ASN A 316 8.22 -8.48 -15.30
N ALA A 317 7.99 -7.19 -15.54
CA ALA A 317 7.95 -6.20 -14.49
C ALA A 317 6.93 -5.10 -14.79
N ILE A 318 6.41 -4.48 -13.73
CA ILE A 318 5.58 -3.27 -13.81
C ILE A 318 6.13 -2.19 -12.89
N ARG A 319 6.00 -0.94 -13.30
CA ARG A 319 6.19 0.23 -12.45
C ARG A 319 4.84 0.89 -12.24
N THR A 320 4.45 1.13 -11.00
CA THR A 320 3.16 1.72 -10.66
C THR A 320 3.20 3.23 -10.79
N SER A 321 3.02 3.72 -12.00
CA SER A 321 3.21 5.13 -12.39
C SER A 321 2.00 5.98 -12.06
N HIS A 322 2.08 7.05 -11.36
CA HIS A 322 3.15 7.49 -10.45
C HIS A 322 2.48 7.64 -9.09
N ASN A 323 1.96 6.55 -8.56
CA ASN A 323 1.13 6.52 -7.35
C ASN A 323 1.11 5.12 -6.70
N MET A 324 0.74 5.08 -5.44
CA MET A 324 0.61 3.84 -4.66
C MET A 324 -0.45 2.92 -5.29
N PRO A 325 -0.11 1.65 -5.60
CA PRO A 325 -1.02 0.73 -6.26
C PRO A 325 -2.15 0.25 -5.35
N ALA A 326 -3.16 -0.38 -5.94
CA ALA A 326 -4.09 -1.24 -5.20
C ALA A 326 -3.32 -2.48 -4.68
N LYS A 327 -3.71 -3.00 -3.51
CA LYS A 327 -3.05 -4.19 -2.92
C LYS A 327 -3.12 -5.41 -3.86
N GLU A 328 -4.23 -5.55 -4.58
CA GLU A 328 -4.48 -6.65 -5.51
C GLU A 328 -3.51 -6.64 -6.72
N VAL A 329 -2.92 -5.49 -7.04
CA VAL A 329 -1.85 -5.38 -8.04
C VAL A 329 -0.64 -6.19 -7.61
N LEU A 330 -0.26 -6.09 -6.33
CA LEU A 330 0.88 -6.81 -5.78
C LEU A 330 0.56 -8.29 -5.52
N GLU A 331 -0.65 -8.60 -5.06
CA GLU A 331 -1.13 -9.98 -4.93
C GLU A 331 -1.06 -10.71 -6.29
N LEU A 332 -1.51 -10.05 -7.36
CA LEU A 332 -1.42 -10.60 -8.73
C LEU A 332 0.03 -10.68 -9.23
N ALA A 333 0.87 -9.71 -8.90
CA ALA A 333 2.28 -9.73 -9.26
C ALA A 333 3.01 -10.90 -8.59
N ASP A 334 2.74 -11.15 -7.30
CA ASP A 334 3.26 -12.30 -6.57
C ASP A 334 2.82 -13.63 -7.22
N GLU A 335 1.52 -13.77 -7.54
CA GLU A 335 0.94 -14.98 -8.13
C GLU A 335 1.43 -15.24 -9.55
N LEU A 336 1.59 -14.19 -10.33
CA LEU A 336 1.95 -14.30 -11.75
C LEU A 336 3.46 -14.14 -11.99
N GLY A 337 4.29 -13.89 -10.99
CA GLY A 337 5.74 -13.74 -11.15
C GLY A 337 6.14 -12.45 -11.86
N PHE A 338 5.50 -11.32 -11.56
CA PHE A 338 5.95 -10.00 -12.01
C PHE A 338 6.78 -9.33 -10.93
N LEU A 339 7.85 -8.66 -11.34
CA LEU A 339 8.59 -7.75 -10.48
C LEU A 339 7.87 -6.39 -10.43
N VAL A 340 7.93 -5.72 -9.28
CA VAL A 340 7.25 -4.42 -9.12
C VAL A 340 8.21 -3.36 -8.62
N ASP A 341 8.38 -2.30 -9.42
CA ASP A 341 8.87 -1.00 -8.97
C ASP A 341 7.66 -0.24 -8.42
N CYS A 342 7.51 -0.27 -7.09
CA CYS A 342 6.33 0.24 -6.40
C CYS A 342 6.52 1.72 -6.10
N GLU A 343 5.77 2.60 -6.79
CA GLU A 343 5.98 4.04 -6.73
C GLU A 343 4.89 4.76 -5.94
N ALA A 344 5.30 5.82 -5.22
CA ALA A 344 4.42 6.57 -4.33
C ALA A 344 3.92 7.89 -4.91
N PHE A 345 4.81 8.75 -5.43
CA PHE A 345 4.49 10.16 -5.70
C PHE A 345 5.01 10.64 -7.06
N ASP A 346 4.24 11.54 -7.71
CA ASP A 346 4.67 12.30 -8.89
C ASP A 346 5.12 13.73 -8.54
N MET A 347 4.85 14.19 -7.35
CA MET A 347 5.23 15.50 -6.82
C MET A 347 5.53 15.40 -5.33
N TRP A 348 6.39 16.32 -4.83
CA TRP A 348 6.61 16.49 -3.40
C TRP A 348 6.05 17.83 -2.92
N GLU A 349 6.90 18.78 -2.50
CA GLU A 349 6.45 20.09 -2.01
C GLU A 349 6.20 21.07 -3.16
N LEU A 350 6.90 20.90 -4.32
CA LEU A 350 6.67 21.70 -5.51
C LEU A 350 5.62 21.04 -6.40
N PRO A 351 4.50 21.73 -6.68
CA PRO A 351 3.43 21.19 -7.49
C PRO A 351 3.81 21.10 -8.96
N LYS A 352 3.27 20.11 -9.65
CA LYS A 352 3.27 20.01 -11.12
C LYS A 352 1.97 20.54 -11.72
N THR A 353 0.88 20.51 -10.96
CA THR A 353 -0.44 21.05 -11.34
C THR A 353 -1.06 21.80 -10.16
N GLU A 354 -2.06 22.65 -10.43
CA GLU A 354 -2.61 23.57 -9.45
C GLU A 354 -3.22 22.89 -8.21
N PHE A 355 -3.89 21.77 -8.41
CA PHE A 355 -4.62 21.08 -7.34
C PHE A 355 -4.06 19.69 -7.03
N ASP A 356 -2.79 19.45 -7.34
CA ASP A 356 -2.16 18.16 -7.04
C ASP A 356 -1.87 17.96 -5.53
N TYR A 357 -1.29 16.81 -5.21
CA TYR A 357 -1.05 16.42 -3.83
C TYR A 357 0.02 17.28 -3.12
N ALA A 358 0.86 18.05 -3.82
CA ALA A 358 1.88 18.89 -3.21
C ALA A 358 1.32 19.82 -2.11
N ARG A 359 0.08 20.28 -2.28
CA ARG A 359 -0.63 21.12 -1.27
C ARG A 359 -0.83 20.42 0.09
N PHE A 360 -0.68 19.11 0.16
CA PHE A 360 -0.84 18.32 1.38
C PHE A 360 0.44 17.60 1.80
N PHE A 361 1.44 17.53 0.93
CA PHE A 361 2.61 16.68 1.06
C PHE A 361 3.34 16.86 2.40
N VAL A 362 3.58 18.10 2.83
CA VAL A 362 4.35 18.41 4.05
C VAL A 362 3.74 17.74 5.28
N ASP A 363 2.41 17.78 5.41
CA ASP A 363 1.69 17.31 6.60
C ASP A 363 1.29 15.82 6.50
N TRP A 364 1.28 15.25 5.28
CA TRP A 364 0.66 13.94 5.04
C TRP A 364 1.62 12.86 4.55
N ALA A 365 2.76 13.21 3.95
CA ALA A 365 3.65 12.25 3.32
C ALA A 365 4.11 11.11 4.25
N GLU A 366 4.37 11.39 5.53
CA GLU A 366 4.77 10.37 6.51
C GLU A 366 3.68 9.31 6.69
N ARG A 367 2.42 9.75 6.84
CA ARG A 367 1.26 8.84 7.02
C ARG A 367 1.01 8.02 5.77
N ASP A 368 1.14 8.66 4.60
CA ASP A 368 0.93 8.00 3.32
C ASP A 368 2.00 6.95 3.05
N VAL A 369 3.28 7.27 3.30
CA VAL A 369 4.39 6.30 3.18
C VAL A 369 4.24 5.17 4.19
N ALA A 370 3.84 5.47 5.43
CA ALA A 370 3.60 4.44 6.45
C ALA A 370 2.48 3.49 6.04
N SER A 371 1.33 4.02 5.59
CA SER A 371 0.21 3.22 5.09
C SER A 371 0.63 2.32 3.94
N TRP A 372 1.30 2.89 2.94
CA TRP A 372 1.75 2.18 1.76
C TRP A 372 2.75 1.07 2.08
N VAL A 373 3.87 1.39 2.73
CA VAL A 373 4.95 0.43 2.97
C VAL A 373 4.50 -0.66 3.95
N ARG A 374 3.76 -0.35 5.01
CA ARG A 374 3.25 -1.34 5.96
C ARG A 374 2.32 -2.35 5.30
N ARG A 375 1.42 -1.88 4.41
CA ARG A 375 0.50 -2.73 3.66
C ARG A 375 1.25 -3.68 2.70
N ASP A 376 2.29 -3.17 2.03
CA ASP A 376 2.88 -3.81 0.86
C ASP A 376 4.22 -4.52 1.13
N ARG A 377 4.84 -4.33 2.30
CA ARG A 377 6.21 -4.81 2.62
C ARG A 377 6.40 -6.32 2.64
N ASN A 378 5.33 -7.10 2.70
CA ASN A 378 5.41 -8.56 2.71
C ASN A 378 5.36 -9.19 1.29
N HIS A 379 5.06 -8.39 0.26
CA HIS A 379 4.99 -8.87 -1.12
C HIS A 379 6.36 -9.19 -1.69
N VAL A 380 6.52 -10.43 -2.14
CA VAL A 380 7.78 -10.92 -2.72
C VAL A 380 8.12 -10.25 -4.04
N SER A 381 7.11 -9.83 -4.80
CA SER A 381 7.24 -9.14 -6.09
C SER A 381 7.84 -7.74 -6.00
N VAL A 382 7.69 -7.04 -4.86
CA VAL A 382 8.23 -5.68 -4.69
C VAL A 382 9.75 -5.73 -4.69
N ILE A 383 10.36 -5.05 -5.67
CA ILE A 383 11.82 -4.97 -5.82
C ILE A 383 12.37 -3.58 -5.50
N MET A 384 11.56 -2.54 -5.56
CA MET A 384 11.96 -1.16 -5.29
C MET A 384 10.80 -0.39 -4.66
N TRP A 385 11.15 0.55 -3.76
CA TRP A 385 10.27 1.56 -3.23
C TRP A 385 10.60 2.90 -3.91
N SER A 386 9.92 3.23 -4.99
CA SER A 386 10.13 4.51 -5.68
C SER A 386 9.44 5.64 -4.92
N ILE A 387 10.24 6.54 -4.35
CA ILE A 387 9.75 7.65 -3.53
C ILE A 387 9.34 8.87 -4.35
N GLY A 388 9.57 8.87 -5.66
CA GLY A 388 9.13 9.97 -6.51
C GLY A 388 9.53 9.84 -7.97
N ASN A 389 8.67 10.41 -8.83
CA ASN A 389 8.84 10.50 -10.26
C ASN A 389 9.07 11.95 -10.69
N GLU A 390 10.17 12.23 -11.40
CA GLU A 390 10.44 13.54 -12.05
C GLU A 390 10.19 14.75 -11.12
N ILE A 391 10.65 14.64 -9.91
CA ILE A 391 10.33 15.56 -8.81
C ILE A 391 11.06 16.90 -9.02
N TYR A 392 10.33 18.01 -9.03
CA TYR A 392 10.89 19.35 -9.20
C TYR A 392 11.81 19.75 -8.05
N ASP A 393 11.51 19.33 -6.83
CA ASP A 393 12.34 19.60 -5.64
C ASP A 393 13.76 19.07 -5.79
N THR A 394 13.95 17.92 -6.47
CA THR A 394 15.25 17.24 -6.57
C THR A 394 16.30 18.02 -7.32
N HIS A 395 15.92 18.83 -8.32
CA HIS A 395 16.85 19.57 -9.13
C HIS A 395 16.97 21.06 -8.78
N ARG A 396 16.06 21.57 -7.93
CA ARG A 396 16.00 22.97 -7.57
C ARG A 396 17.16 23.41 -6.66
N ASP A 397 17.28 22.79 -5.49
CA ASP A 397 18.26 23.15 -4.47
C ASP A 397 18.51 21.98 -3.49
N GLU A 398 19.26 22.24 -2.40
CA GLU A 398 19.60 21.23 -1.39
C GLU A 398 18.39 20.74 -0.56
N HIS A 399 17.27 21.47 -0.55
CA HIS A 399 16.05 21.04 0.14
C HIS A 399 15.49 19.74 -0.44
N GLY A 400 15.64 19.53 -1.76
CA GLY A 400 15.28 18.25 -2.38
C GLY A 400 16.02 17.05 -1.79
N GLN A 401 17.28 17.24 -1.37
CA GLN A 401 18.07 16.20 -0.71
C GLN A 401 17.57 15.94 0.71
N GLU A 402 17.09 16.97 1.42
CA GLU A 402 16.49 16.82 2.75
C GLU A 402 15.18 16.01 2.66
N ILE A 403 14.32 16.33 1.69
CA ILE A 403 13.07 15.59 1.43
C ILE A 403 13.41 14.14 1.05
N THR A 404 14.40 13.91 0.19
CA THR A 404 14.84 12.57 -0.19
C THR A 404 15.25 11.75 1.03
N ARG A 405 16.10 12.29 1.94
CA ARG A 405 16.51 11.62 3.18
C ARG A 405 15.32 11.32 4.09
N ARG A 406 14.37 12.26 4.19
CA ARG A 406 13.16 12.15 4.99
C ARG A 406 12.27 11.00 4.48
N LEU A 407 12.02 10.93 3.17
CA LEU A 407 11.23 9.87 2.57
C LEU A 407 11.91 8.48 2.68
N VAL A 408 13.22 8.41 2.45
CA VAL A 408 14.01 7.17 2.69
C VAL A 408 13.90 6.73 4.15
N ALA A 409 13.94 7.67 5.10
CA ALA A 409 13.77 7.36 6.52
C ALA A 409 12.36 6.84 6.82
N TYR A 410 11.31 7.41 6.21
CA TYR A 410 9.93 6.92 6.36
C TYR A 410 9.77 5.49 5.79
N VAL A 411 10.33 5.21 4.61
CA VAL A 411 10.35 3.85 4.07
C VAL A 411 11.05 2.89 5.03
N LYS A 412 12.25 3.25 5.50
CA LYS A 412 13.03 2.42 6.42
C LYS A 412 12.36 2.20 7.77
N ALA A 413 11.63 3.18 8.28
CA ALA A 413 10.87 3.04 9.53
C ALA A 413 9.75 1.97 9.41
N ASN A 414 9.20 1.78 8.20
CA ASN A 414 8.10 0.86 7.94
C ASN A 414 8.53 -0.46 7.26
N ASP A 415 9.75 -0.53 6.70
CA ASP A 415 10.44 -1.73 6.21
C ASP A 415 11.85 -1.81 6.82
N PRO A 416 11.98 -1.97 8.15
CA PRO A 416 13.24 -1.83 8.88
C PRO A 416 14.30 -2.86 8.51
N GLU A 417 13.89 -4.04 8.05
CA GLU A 417 14.80 -5.09 7.59
C GLU A 417 15.08 -5.03 6.08
N GLY A 418 14.46 -4.08 5.36
CA GLY A 418 14.72 -3.79 3.96
C GLY A 418 14.32 -4.92 3.02
N ASN A 419 13.02 -5.12 2.82
CA ASN A 419 12.52 -6.06 1.80
C ASN A 419 12.88 -5.58 0.39
N ALA A 420 12.88 -4.27 0.18
CA ALA A 420 13.31 -3.62 -1.05
C ALA A 420 14.04 -2.30 -0.75
N PRO A 421 15.01 -1.87 -1.58
CA PRO A 421 15.65 -0.57 -1.47
C PRO A 421 14.74 0.56 -1.94
N ALA A 422 14.99 1.78 -1.44
CA ALA A 422 14.38 2.98 -1.98
C ALA A 422 15.06 3.39 -3.30
N THR A 423 14.28 3.97 -4.22
CA THR A 423 14.74 4.52 -5.50
C THR A 423 14.00 5.82 -5.82
N ILE A 424 14.45 6.51 -6.85
CA ILE A 424 13.83 7.70 -7.41
C ILE A 424 13.94 7.67 -8.94
N GLY A 425 12.85 7.97 -9.66
CA GLY A 425 12.85 8.14 -11.11
C GLY A 425 13.01 9.61 -11.48
N SER A 426 13.99 9.94 -12.35
CA SER A 426 14.29 11.34 -12.69
C SER A 426 14.67 11.53 -14.15
N ASN A 427 14.07 12.53 -14.79
CA ASN A 427 14.50 13.07 -16.08
C ASN A 427 15.52 14.22 -15.93
N TYR A 428 15.84 14.58 -14.69
CA TYR A 428 16.83 15.64 -14.35
C TYR A 428 18.16 15.05 -13.89
N MET A 429 18.41 13.75 -14.07
CA MET A 429 19.61 13.06 -13.59
C MET A 429 20.94 13.71 -14.03
N PRO A 430 21.06 14.40 -15.22
CA PRO A 430 22.27 15.13 -15.57
C PRO A 430 22.57 16.37 -14.70
N TRP A 431 21.64 16.78 -13.84
CA TRP A 431 21.79 17.98 -13.00
C TRP A 431 22.35 17.62 -11.63
N GLU A 432 23.29 18.44 -11.14
CA GLU A 432 24.04 18.19 -9.91
C GLU A 432 23.15 17.91 -8.69
N ASN A 433 22.08 18.69 -8.47
CA ASN A 433 21.21 18.50 -7.31
C ASN A 433 20.40 17.18 -7.42
N ALA A 434 19.97 16.80 -8.63
CA ALA A 434 19.30 15.51 -8.84
C ALA A 434 20.26 14.34 -8.58
N GLN A 435 21.52 14.44 -9.02
CA GLN A 435 22.57 13.47 -8.72
C GLN A 435 22.81 13.32 -7.22
N LYS A 436 22.80 14.42 -6.46
CA LYS A 436 22.92 14.38 -4.99
C LYS A 436 21.74 13.69 -4.32
N CYS A 437 20.53 13.76 -4.90
CA CYS A 437 19.38 12.97 -4.44
C CYS A 437 19.55 11.48 -4.76
N ALA A 438 20.02 11.16 -5.97
CA ALA A 438 20.33 9.78 -6.37
C ALA A 438 21.46 9.17 -5.52
N ASP A 439 22.44 9.96 -5.10
CA ASP A 439 23.49 9.53 -4.17
C ASP A 439 22.98 9.05 -2.82
N ILE A 440 21.81 9.50 -2.38
CA ILE A 440 21.20 9.09 -1.12
C ILE A 440 20.62 7.69 -1.25
N VAL A 441 19.97 7.38 -2.38
CA VAL A 441 19.29 6.10 -2.62
C VAL A 441 20.19 5.04 -3.27
N LYS A 442 21.23 5.46 -4.03
CA LYS A 442 22.20 4.62 -4.75
C LYS A 442 21.56 3.71 -5.83
N LEU A 443 20.26 3.65 -5.91
CA LEU A 443 19.49 2.99 -6.96
C LEU A 443 18.81 4.09 -7.77
N ALA A 444 19.41 4.44 -8.92
CA ALA A 444 19.04 5.60 -9.71
C ALA A 444 18.19 5.19 -10.91
N GLY A 445 16.95 5.66 -10.92
CA GLY A 445 16.02 5.52 -12.05
C GLY A 445 16.20 6.69 -13.02
N ASP A 446 16.61 6.40 -14.24
CA ASP A 446 16.75 7.39 -15.30
C ASP A 446 15.50 7.40 -16.19
N ASN A 447 14.82 8.54 -16.29
CA ASN A 447 13.75 8.77 -17.24
C ASN A 447 14.30 9.42 -18.51
N TYR A 448 14.20 8.76 -19.66
CA TYR A 448 14.61 9.25 -20.99
C TYR A 448 16.08 9.74 -21.06
N ALA A 449 16.95 9.15 -20.26
CA ALA A 449 18.33 9.58 -20.07
C ALA A 449 19.37 8.53 -20.48
N GLU A 450 19.00 7.60 -21.35
CA GLU A 450 19.83 6.44 -21.78
C GLU A 450 21.20 6.86 -22.31
N LYS A 451 21.28 8.01 -22.95
CA LYS A 451 22.54 8.56 -23.48
C LYS A 451 23.57 8.90 -22.40
N TYR A 452 23.13 9.02 -21.14
CA TYR A 452 24.01 9.39 -20.01
C TYR A 452 24.42 8.16 -19.16
N TYR A 453 23.91 6.95 -19.40
CA TYR A 453 24.21 5.77 -18.57
C TYR A 453 25.71 5.53 -18.41
N GLU A 454 26.48 5.61 -19.51
CA GLU A 454 27.93 5.39 -19.45
C GLU A 454 28.66 6.49 -18.66
N GLU A 455 28.23 7.73 -18.81
CA GLU A 455 28.79 8.89 -18.10
C GLU A 455 28.48 8.80 -16.60
N HIS A 456 27.20 8.56 -16.25
CA HIS A 456 26.77 8.42 -14.87
C HIS A 456 27.45 7.23 -14.19
N HIS A 457 27.59 6.12 -14.88
CA HIS A 457 28.24 4.93 -14.32
C HIS A 457 29.74 5.15 -14.05
N LYS A 458 30.42 5.96 -14.86
CA LYS A 458 31.81 6.35 -14.62
C LYS A 458 31.95 7.35 -13.47
N ALA A 459 31.04 8.32 -13.40
CA ALA A 459 31.04 9.35 -12.36
C ALA A 459 30.61 8.81 -10.98
N HIS A 460 29.69 7.86 -10.98
CA HIS A 460 29.09 7.26 -9.79
C HIS A 460 29.17 5.73 -9.85
N PRO A 461 30.34 5.12 -9.65
CA PRO A 461 30.57 3.69 -9.85
C PRO A 461 29.83 2.81 -8.82
N ASP A 462 29.27 3.40 -7.77
CA ASP A 462 28.47 2.75 -6.74
C ASP A 462 26.95 2.85 -6.99
N TRP A 463 26.53 3.50 -8.07
CA TRP A 463 25.12 3.54 -8.43
C TRP A 463 24.68 2.29 -9.19
N VAL A 464 23.53 1.79 -8.83
CA VAL A 464 22.78 0.85 -9.67
C VAL A 464 21.85 1.67 -10.54
N ILE A 465 22.14 1.75 -11.83
CA ILE A 465 21.37 2.56 -12.79
C ILE A 465 20.38 1.67 -13.53
N TYR A 466 19.14 2.13 -13.65
CA TYR A 466 18.11 1.47 -14.47
C TYR A 466 17.25 2.50 -15.19
N GLY A 467 16.66 2.14 -16.31
CA GLY A 467 15.67 2.97 -16.98
C GLY A 467 14.32 2.81 -16.30
N SER A 468 13.89 3.80 -15.52
CA SER A 468 12.54 3.83 -14.92
C SER A 468 11.49 4.21 -15.96
N GLU A 469 11.85 5.10 -16.92
CA GLU A 469 11.12 5.36 -18.16
C GLU A 469 12.11 5.44 -19.32
N THR A 470 11.92 4.62 -20.32
CA THR A 470 12.70 4.67 -21.56
C THR A 470 11.87 5.29 -22.68
N ALA A 471 12.49 5.54 -23.85
CA ALA A 471 11.80 6.19 -24.96
C ALA A 471 10.47 5.50 -25.28
N SER A 472 9.39 6.23 -25.14
CA SER A 472 8.06 5.83 -25.60
C SER A 472 7.98 6.04 -27.12
N THR A 473 8.66 5.19 -27.86
CA THR A 473 8.54 5.17 -29.33
C THR A 473 7.38 4.28 -29.73
N LEU A 474 6.49 4.84 -30.51
CA LEU A 474 5.52 4.09 -31.26
C LEU A 474 6.11 3.62 -32.58
#